data_b06600b9a8ff807d43c531f1e60515ca
#
_entry.id   b06600b9a8ff807d43c531f1e60515ca
#
_cell.length_a   1.000
_cell.length_b   1.000
_cell.length_c   1.000
_cell.angle_alpha   90.00
_cell.angle_beta   90.00
_cell.angle_gamma   90.00
#
_symmetry.space_group_name_H-M   'P 1'
#
loop_
_entity.id
_entity.type
_entity.pdbx_description
1 polymer ?
#
loop_
_entity_poly.entity_id
_entity_poly.type
_entity_poly.pdbx_seq_one_letter_code
_entity_poly.pdbx_strand_id
1 'polypeptide(L)'
;MTWSTREVADLAGTTVNAVRHYHQVGLLEQPERSSNGYKSYEVSHLVELLRIRRLRELGVPIDQIDRVAAGDERALAALEDIDADIAVTIDRLQQARAEIRTIIDGATTADLPRGFENIAAT
;
A
#
# COMPACT_ATOMS: atom_id res chain seq x y z
N MET A 1 19.95 -11.45 -18.92
CA MET A 1 19.22 -10.29 -19.41
C MET A 1 19.20 -9.22 -18.33
N THR A 2 19.49 -8.02 -18.69
CA THR A 2 19.58 -6.93 -17.74
C THR A 2 18.80 -5.72 -18.25
N TRP A 3 18.47 -4.81 -17.33
CA TRP A 3 17.68 -3.64 -17.65
C TRP A 3 18.25 -2.39 -17.03
N SER A 4 17.97 -1.25 -17.65
CA SER A 4 18.26 0.07 -17.05
C SER A 4 17.28 0.32 -15.93
N THR A 5 17.52 1.38 -15.15
CA THR A 5 16.60 1.77 -14.08
C THR A 5 15.21 2.05 -14.65
N ARG A 6 15.13 2.75 -15.78
CA ARG A 6 13.84 3.06 -16.40
C ARG A 6 13.14 1.79 -16.87
N GLU A 7 13.88 0.90 -17.49
CA GLU A 7 13.31 -0.34 -18.01
C GLU A 7 12.76 -1.22 -16.89
N VAL A 8 13.51 -1.37 -15.80
CA VAL A 8 13.06 -2.21 -14.69
C VAL A 8 11.87 -1.56 -13.98
N ALA A 9 11.87 -0.23 -13.88
CA ALA A 9 10.73 0.48 -13.30
C ALA A 9 9.47 0.25 -14.14
N ASP A 10 9.59 0.38 -15.46
CA ASP A 10 8.46 0.16 -16.35
C ASP A 10 7.93 -1.27 -16.25
N LEU A 11 8.82 -2.25 -16.22
CA LEU A 11 8.43 -3.66 -16.09
C LEU A 11 7.73 -3.93 -14.77
N ALA A 12 8.16 -3.29 -13.70
CA ALA A 12 7.55 -3.49 -12.38
C ALA A 12 6.30 -2.64 -12.18
N GLY A 13 5.98 -1.76 -13.12
CA GLY A 13 4.81 -0.91 -13.00
C GLY A 13 4.99 0.20 -11.99
N THR A 14 6.20 0.71 -11.84
CA THR A 14 6.51 1.79 -10.90
C THR A 14 7.31 2.88 -11.60
N THR A 15 7.88 3.81 -10.85
CA THR A 15 8.61 4.94 -11.40
C THR A 15 10.09 4.87 -11.05
N VAL A 16 10.92 5.58 -11.81
CA VAL A 16 12.35 5.69 -11.51
C VAL A 16 12.56 6.29 -10.11
N ASN A 17 11.74 7.29 -9.76
CA ASN A 17 11.85 7.90 -8.44
C ASN A 17 11.54 6.92 -7.32
N ALA A 18 10.55 6.05 -7.51
CA ALA A 18 10.23 5.02 -6.53
C ALA A 18 11.40 4.04 -6.37
N VAL A 19 12.00 3.62 -7.48
CA VAL A 19 13.15 2.72 -7.44
C VAL A 19 14.30 3.36 -6.66
N ARG A 20 14.58 4.64 -6.92
CA ARG A 20 15.63 5.36 -6.20
C ARG A 20 15.33 5.45 -4.71
N HIS A 21 14.07 5.70 -4.37
CA HIS A 21 13.65 5.77 -2.97
C HIS A 21 13.86 4.43 -2.27
N TYR A 22 13.53 3.33 -2.92
CA TYR A 22 13.72 1.99 -2.36
C TYR A 22 15.20 1.69 -2.11
N HIS A 23 16.08 2.18 -2.96
CA HIS A 23 17.52 2.07 -2.72
C HIS A 23 17.92 2.90 -1.50
N GLN A 24 17.40 4.12 -1.38
CA GLN A 24 17.75 5.02 -0.29
C GLN A 24 17.35 4.46 1.07
N VAL A 25 16.21 3.80 1.15
CA VAL A 25 15.72 3.24 2.41
C VAL A 25 16.15 1.80 2.64
N GLY A 26 16.96 1.25 1.75
CA GLY A 26 17.51 -0.09 1.94
C GLY A 26 16.60 -1.25 1.59
N LEU A 27 15.48 -0.99 0.90
CA LEU A 27 14.56 -2.04 0.51
C LEU A 27 15.00 -2.79 -0.74
N LEU A 28 15.78 -2.16 -1.58
CA LEU A 28 16.23 -2.73 -2.83
C LEU A 28 17.75 -2.60 -2.91
N GLU A 29 18.42 -3.71 -3.18
CA GLU A 29 19.86 -3.68 -3.34
C GLU A 29 20.25 -2.90 -4.58
N GLN A 30 21.37 -2.19 -4.49
CA GLN A 30 21.90 -1.51 -5.65
C GLN A 30 22.43 -2.55 -6.62
N PRO A 31 22.11 -2.42 -7.90
CA PRO A 31 22.63 -3.36 -8.90
C PRO A 31 24.09 -3.05 -9.21
N GLU A 32 24.77 -4.01 -9.80
CA GLU A 32 26.11 -3.77 -10.26
C GLU A 32 26.05 -2.84 -11.46
N ARG A 33 27.10 -2.05 -11.64
CA ARG A 33 27.17 -1.20 -12.80
C ARG A 33 27.80 -1.96 -13.95
N SER A 34 27.30 -1.72 -15.16
CA SER A 34 27.88 -2.30 -16.34
C SER A 34 29.22 -1.63 -16.63
N SER A 35 29.96 -2.15 -17.61
CA SER A 35 31.27 -1.60 -17.96
C SER A 35 31.23 -0.13 -18.36
N ASN A 36 30.07 0.37 -18.81
CA ASN A 36 29.94 1.76 -19.20
C ASN A 36 29.42 2.63 -18.07
N GLY A 37 29.38 2.11 -16.84
CA GLY A 37 28.98 2.91 -15.67
C GLY A 37 27.50 2.98 -15.37
N TYR A 38 26.66 2.46 -16.22
CA TYR A 38 25.22 2.46 -15.99
C TYR A 38 24.80 1.29 -15.10
N LYS A 39 23.73 1.49 -14.33
CA LYS A 39 23.19 0.43 -13.49
C LYS A 39 22.56 -0.65 -14.35
N SER A 40 22.77 -1.89 -13.95
CA SER A 40 22.31 -3.04 -14.71
C SER A 40 21.47 -3.92 -13.79
N TYR A 41 20.16 -3.83 -13.93
CA TYR A 41 19.24 -4.57 -13.08
C TYR A 41 18.95 -5.94 -13.66
N GLU A 42 18.87 -6.92 -12.78
CA GLU A 42 18.62 -8.31 -13.19
C GLU A 42 17.24 -8.78 -12.76
N VAL A 43 16.89 -10.01 -13.10
CA VAL A 43 15.60 -10.60 -12.76
C VAL A 43 15.34 -10.55 -11.25
N SER A 44 16.38 -10.78 -10.45
CA SER A 44 16.23 -10.73 -8.99
C SER A 44 15.74 -9.36 -8.51
N HIS A 45 16.21 -8.30 -9.13
CA HIS A 45 15.77 -6.93 -8.79
C HIS A 45 14.32 -6.73 -9.21
N LEU A 46 13.94 -7.25 -10.36
CA LEU A 46 12.54 -7.14 -10.80
C LEU A 46 11.60 -7.87 -9.84
N VAL A 47 11.98 -9.07 -9.41
CA VAL A 47 11.18 -9.84 -8.45
C VAL A 47 11.04 -9.07 -7.14
N GLU A 48 12.12 -8.46 -6.66
CA GLU A 48 12.08 -7.65 -5.45
C GLU A 48 11.16 -6.45 -5.60
N LEU A 49 11.23 -5.76 -6.73
CA LEU A 49 10.36 -4.61 -7.01
C LEU A 49 8.90 -5.02 -7.06
N LEU A 50 8.59 -6.15 -7.68
CA LEU A 50 7.22 -6.63 -7.76
C LEU A 50 6.70 -6.99 -6.37
N ARG A 51 7.55 -7.55 -5.51
CA ARG A 51 7.17 -7.87 -4.14
C ARG A 51 6.89 -6.60 -3.34
N ILE A 52 7.77 -5.60 -3.44
CA ILE A 52 7.59 -4.32 -2.75
C ILE A 52 6.27 -3.68 -3.20
N ARG A 53 6.05 -3.65 -4.51
CA ARG A 53 4.83 -3.08 -5.06
C ARG A 53 3.59 -3.80 -4.53
N ARG A 54 3.61 -5.13 -4.51
CA ARG A 54 2.46 -5.90 -4.03
C ARG A 54 2.16 -5.62 -2.56
N LEU A 55 3.19 -5.57 -1.73
CA LEU A 55 3.02 -5.26 -0.31
C LEU A 55 2.45 -3.86 -0.12
N ARG A 56 2.92 -2.90 -0.91
CA ARG A 56 2.37 -1.54 -0.87
C ARG A 56 0.90 -1.51 -1.27
N GLU A 57 0.53 -2.26 -2.29
CA GLU A 57 -0.87 -2.36 -2.72
C GLU A 57 -1.75 -2.95 -1.63
N LEU A 58 -1.21 -3.86 -0.84
CA LEU A 58 -1.93 -4.46 0.27
C LEU A 58 -1.98 -3.57 1.50
N GLY A 59 -1.34 -2.41 1.45
CA GLY A 59 -1.39 -1.45 2.55
C GLY A 59 -0.26 -1.57 3.56
N VAL A 60 0.78 -2.35 3.27
CA VAL A 60 1.91 -2.47 4.17
C VAL A 60 2.71 -1.17 4.12
N PRO A 61 2.95 -0.52 5.27
CA PRO A 61 3.74 0.70 5.29
C PRO A 61 5.17 0.42 4.81
N ILE A 62 5.74 1.40 4.12
CA ILE A 62 7.05 1.21 3.51
C ILE A 62 8.15 0.91 4.53
N ASP A 63 8.05 1.46 5.72
CA ASP A 63 9.04 1.22 6.77
C ASP A 63 8.93 -0.17 7.40
N GLN A 64 7.93 -0.95 7.02
CA GLN A 64 7.77 -2.31 7.50
C GLN A 64 7.98 -3.37 6.43
N ILE A 65 8.17 -2.95 5.19
CA ILE A 65 8.30 -3.89 4.08
C ILE A 65 9.54 -4.78 4.22
N ASP A 66 10.66 -4.23 4.69
CA ASP A 66 11.87 -5.03 4.84
C ASP A 66 11.68 -6.14 5.89
N ARG A 67 10.91 -5.88 6.94
CA ARG A 67 10.61 -6.88 7.96
C ARG A 67 9.75 -7.99 7.38
N VAL A 68 8.75 -7.62 6.58
CA VAL A 68 7.87 -8.60 5.93
C VAL A 68 8.64 -9.38 4.88
N ALA A 69 9.52 -8.71 4.14
CA ALA A 69 10.29 -9.36 3.09
C ALA A 69 11.36 -10.31 3.63
N ALA A 70 11.72 -10.20 4.91
CA ALA A 70 12.72 -11.07 5.50
C ALA A 70 12.30 -12.54 5.52
N GLY A 71 10.98 -12.81 5.53
CA GLY A 71 10.48 -14.18 5.42
C GLY A 71 10.74 -15.06 6.65
N ASP A 72 10.99 -14.47 7.80
CA ASP A 72 11.26 -15.23 9.04
C ASP A 72 10.13 -14.98 10.06
N GLU A 73 10.36 -15.35 11.30
CA GLU A 73 9.36 -15.18 12.36
C GLU A 73 8.96 -13.73 12.56
N ARG A 74 9.92 -12.80 12.35
CA ARG A 74 9.60 -11.37 12.48
C ARG A 74 8.70 -10.91 11.37
N ALA A 75 8.85 -11.50 10.18
CA ALA A 75 7.96 -11.19 9.06
C ALA A 75 6.54 -11.62 9.37
N LEU A 76 6.38 -12.82 9.95
CA LEU A 76 5.07 -13.32 10.31
C LEU A 76 4.43 -12.45 11.38
N ALA A 77 5.19 -12.08 12.42
CA ALA A 77 4.68 -11.22 13.49
C ALA A 77 4.27 -9.85 12.93
N ALA A 78 5.08 -9.29 12.02
CA ALA A 78 4.76 -8.00 11.39
C ALA A 78 3.47 -8.08 10.59
N LEU A 79 3.27 -9.17 9.85
CA LEU A 79 2.05 -9.37 9.07
C LEU A 79 0.83 -9.53 9.98
N GLU A 80 0.97 -10.22 11.10
CA GLU A 80 -0.12 -10.37 12.05
C GLU A 80 -0.51 -9.03 12.67
N ASP A 81 0.46 -8.19 12.99
CA ASP A 81 0.19 -6.85 13.53
C ASP A 81 -0.53 -5.98 12.50
N ILE A 82 -0.10 -6.04 11.24
CA ILE A 82 -0.74 -5.28 10.17
C ILE A 82 -2.17 -5.77 9.97
N ASP A 83 -2.37 -7.08 9.97
CA ASP A 83 -3.70 -7.66 9.83
C ASP A 83 -4.62 -7.19 10.96
N ALA A 84 -4.13 -7.16 12.20
CA ALA A 84 -4.92 -6.69 13.33
C ALA A 84 -5.29 -5.22 13.19
N ASP A 85 -4.37 -4.38 12.71
CA ASP A 85 -4.64 -2.97 12.49
C ASP A 85 -5.70 -2.77 11.41
N ILE A 86 -5.63 -3.57 10.35
CA ILE A 86 -6.62 -3.52 9.28
C ILE A 86 -7.98 -3.94 9.81
N ALA A 87 -8.03 -4.97 10.65
CA ALA A 87 -9.29 -5.44 11.24
C ALA A 87 -9.95 -4.34 12.08
N VAL A 88 -9.16 -3.60 12.85
CA VAL A 88 -9.68 -2.46 13.61
C VAL A 88 -10.22 -1.39 12.69
N THR A 89 -9.52 -1.12 11.59
CA THR A 89 -9.96 -0.13 10.60
C THR A 89 -11.26 -0.54 9.94
N ILE A 90 -11.40 -1.81 9.59
CA ILE A 90 -12.63 -2.34 9.00
C ILE A 90 -13.80 -2.14 9.96
N ASP A 91 -13.60 -2.48 11.23
CA ASP A 91 -14.64 -2.36 12.23
C ASP A 91 -15.07 -0.90 12.37
N ARG A 92 -14.10 0.02 12.44
CA ARG A 92 -14.41 1.45 12.53
C ARG A 92 -15.18 1.95 11.31
N LEU A 93 -14.81 1.49 10.14
CA LEU A 93 -15.49 1.90 8.91
C LEU A 93 -16.89 1.31 8.84
N GLN A 94 -17.10 0.08 9.32
CA GLN A 94 -18.42 -0.50 9.39
C GLN A 94 -19.32 0.26 10.33
N GLN A 95 -18.80 0.70 11.48
CA GLN A 95 -19.56 1.51 12.43
C GLN A 95 -19.92 2.86 11.82
N ALA A 96 -18.99 3.51 11.15
CA ALA A 96 -19.26 4.78 10.48
C ALA A 96 -20.34 4.62 9.42
N ARG A 97 -20.29 3.52 8.68
CA ARG A 97 -21.26 3.23 7.65
C ARG A 97 -22.64 3.00 8.25
N ALA A 98 -22.71 2.31 9.39
CA ALA A 98 -23.97 2.09 10.09
C ALA A 98 -24.59 3.41 10.54
N GLU A 99 -23.77 4.33 11.05
CA GLU A 99 -24.25 5.64 11.44
C GLU A 99 -24.76 6.45 10.26
N ILE A 100 -24.05 6.39 9.14
CA ILE A 100 -24.49 7.05 7.92
C ILE A 100 -25.83 6.46 7.44
N ARG A 101 -25.97 5.15 7.50
CA ARG A 101 -27.22 4.50 7.09
C ARG A 101 -28.37 4.94 8.00
N THR A 102 -28.11 5.08 9.29
CA THR A 102 -29.12 5.57 10.22
C THR A 102 -29.57 6.99 9.85
N ILE A 103 -28.61 7.85 9.48
CA ILE A 103 -28.94 9.21 9.05
C ILE A 103 -29.77 9.19 7.78
N ILE A 104 -29.36 8.39 6.80
CA ILE A 104 -30.09 8.28 5.54
C ILE A 104 -31.52 7.78 5.77
N ASP A 105 -31.67 6.72 6.55
CA ASP A 105 -32.98 6.14 6.82
C ASP A 105 -33.84 7.10 7.62
N GLY A 106 -33.26 7.79 8.58
CA GLY A 106 -33.98 8.81 9.34
C GLY A 106 -34.42 9.98 8.48
N ALA A 107 -33.54 10.40 7.56
CA ALA A 107 -33.89 11.47 6.65
C ALA A 107 -35.03 11.06 5.72
N THR A 108 -34.99 9.82 5.25
CA THR A 108 -36.01 9.33 4.36
C THR A 108 -37.35 9.22 5.06
N THR A 109 -37.37 8.74 6.30
CA THR A 109 -38.60 8.58 7.02
C THR A 109 -39.03 9.86 7.74
N ALA A 110 -38.13 10.74 8.03
CA ALA A 110 -38.46 11.97 8.72
C ALA A 110 -39.09 12.99 7.81
N ASP A 111 -39.42 12.64 6.61
CA ASP A 111 -40.06 13.60 5.78
C ASP A 111 -39.20 14.78 5.55
N LEU A 112 -38.11 14.57 5.05
CA LEU A 112 -37.21 15.55 4.74
C LEU A 112 -37.70 16.77 4.30
N PRO A 113 -38.69 16.85 3.79
CA PRO A 113 -39.18 18.03 3.33
C PRO A 113 -39.11 19.09 4.30
N ARG A 114 -38.84 18.83 5.35
CA ARG A 114 -38.74 19.83 6.20
C ARG A 114 -37.45 20.31 6.14
N GLY A 115 -36.90 20.16 5.25
CA GLY A 115 -35.67 20.65 5.10
C GLY A 115 -34.59 20.13 5.79
N PHE A 116 -34.20 19.57 6.00
CA PHE A 116 -33.54 19.00 6.30
C PHE A 116 -33.12 19.17 7.10
N GLU A 117 -33.51 18.96 7.46
CA GLU A 117 -33.38 18.87 8.27
C GLU A 117 -32.82 17.97 8.55
N ASN A 118 -32.37 18.07 8.31
CA ASN A 118 -31.96 17.45 8.46
C ASN A 118 -31.07 17.19 8.37
N ILE A 119 -30.44 17.26 8.31
CA ILE A 119 -29.88 16.77 8.15
C ILE A 119 -29.56 16.43 8.80
N ALA A 120 -29.64 16.39 9.31
CA ALA A 120 -30.03 16.10 9.90
C ALA A 120 -30.55 15.69 10.33
N ALA A 121 -30.82 16.10 10.53
CA ALA A 121 -31.63 15.84 10.96
C ALA A 121 -32.23 15.17 10.93
N THR A 122 -32.30 15.13 10.88
CA THR A 122 -33.03 14.35 11.04
C THR A 122 -33.08 13.47 10.52
#